data_77b4ba8e83615e697b49efaf57fd86b4
#
_entry.id   77b4ba8e83615e697b49efaf57fd86b4
#
_cell.length_a   1.000
_cell.length_b   1.000
_cell.length_c   1.000
_cell.angle_alpha   90.00
_cell.angle_beta   90.00
_cell.angle_gamma   90.00
#
_symmetry.space_group_name_H-M   'P 1'
#
loop_
_entity.id
_entity.type
_entity.pdbx_description
1 polymer ?
#
loop_
_entity_poly.entity_id
_entity_poly.type
_entity_poly.pdbx_seq_one_letter_code
_entity_poly.pdbx_strand_id
1 'polypeptide(L)'
;MALAAAEAVAAVTGGPSLVVAVGGLVVDLAPGWLVRRTIGLLGTSQKPALLVGIVVVTLLAGAVLGRVVVGGRRTGRSAFMGFGLVGAGAAALSGAPFSGLAAGVIAAATGIVVLEAALRRVPVVGPPAGEPTVLPPAGVPFEDPRVKASTRRGFIAYVAGMSVAAGAVAVGSRVLAGRGSEDLREQVVLPSARRTAGDRPATTTTKTEGPWTPMPGLSPWITPNDDFYRIDTALVVPRVDPSTWSMTIDGFVEHELRFTLDDLLGMDLVDSAVTLNCVSNEVGGGLVGNAVWTGVPLVDLLAEAGLEPGAQQVMAWSVDGFNAGFPVATALDGRTALVAVGMNGESLPFRHGFPARLVVAGLYGYVSAVKWLDRIQLTSLDDDGYWMPRGWAKYGPIKIASRIDVPTGSRVLTGRQPVAGVAWAPVAGVAGVEVSVDGGPWIACRILQDGAPGRPGESWVQWLHTWDAEPGVHVLRVRAHDLDGRLQSPGPKSIAPDGAEGYHVRRILVA
;
A
#
# COMPACT_ATOMS: atom_id res chain seq x y z
N MET A 1 12.06 -20.76 14.75
CA MET A 1 11.14 -21.92 14.51
C MET A 1 9.68 -21.56 14.78
N ALA A 2 9.29 -21.10 15.97
CA ALA A 2 7.90 -20.76 16.27
C ALA A 2 7.31 -19.75 15.24
N LEU A 3 8.01 -18.64 14.98
CA LEU A 3 7.60 -17.67 13.96
C LEU A 3 7.54 -18.29 12.56
N ALA A 4 8.52 -19.13 12.18
CA ALA A 4 8.53 -19.79 10.88
C ALA A 4 7.35 -20.76 10.70
N ALA A 5 6.98 -21.49 11.76
CA ALA A 5 5.81 -22.36 11.75
C ALA A 5 4.50 -21.55 11.60
N ALA A 6 4.39 -20.39 12.28
CA ALA A 6 3.27 -19.48 12.11
C ALA A 6 3.16 -18.95 10.68
N GLU A 7 4.29 -18.56 10.07
CA GLU A 7 4.33 -18.10 8.67
C GLU A 7 3.89 -19.20 7.70
N ALA A 8 4.32 -20.46 7.94
CA ALA A 8 3.90 -21.59 7.12
C ALA A 8 2.38 -21.83 7.21
N VAL A 9 1.80 -21.73 8.42
CA VAL A 9 0.34 -21.85 8.61
C VAL A 9 -0.38 -20.72 7.90
N ALA A 10 0.06 -19.46 8.06
CA ALA A 10 -0.51 -18.32 7.39
C ALA A 10 -0.50 -18.49 5.85
N ALA A 11 0.61 -19.00 5.30
CA ALA A 11 0.74 -19.26 3.87
C ALA A 11 -0.23 -20.36 3.36
N VAL A 12 -0.48 -21.41 4.16
CA VAL A 12 -1.39 -22.51 3.79
C VAL A 12 -2.86 -22.13 3.96
N THR A 13 -3.18 -21.35 4.99
CA THR A 13 -4.57 -20.97 5.31
C THR A 13 -5.02 -19.70 4.63
N GLY A 14 -4.15 -18.99 3.89
CA GLY A 14 -4.43 -17.66 3.32
C GLY A 14 -4.61 -16.57 4.39
N GLY A 15 -4.33 -16.87 5.66
CA GLY A 15 -4.48 -15.92 6.76
C GLY A 15 -3.31 -14.94 6.89
N PRO A 16 -3.46 -13.88 7.70
CA PRO A 16 -2.36 -12.93 7.94
C PRO A 16 -1.24 -13.57 8.75
N SER A 17 0.00 -13.20 8.44
CA SER A 17 1.17 -13.51 9.28
C SER A 17 0.98 -12.94 10.68
N LEU A 18 1.34 -13.69 11.74
CA LEU A 18 1.27 -13.16 13.12
C LEU A 18 2.13 -11.90 13.32
N VAL A 19 3.27 -11.81 12.62
CA VAL A 19 4.14 -10.61 12.65
C VAL A 19 3.42 -9.42 12.03
N VAL A 20 2.71 -9.63 10.92
CA VAL A 20 1.92 -8.59 10.24
C VAL A 20 0.72 -8.17 11.09
N ALA A 21 0.00 -9.12 11.69
CA ALA A 21 -1.15 -8.83 12.56
C ALA A 21 -0.74 -8.03 13.81
N VAL A 22 0.36 -8.41 14.47
CA VAL A 22 0.93 -7.64 15.58
C VAL A 22 1.39 -6.26 15.11
N GLY A 23 1.97 -6.16 13.90
CA GLY A 23 2.38 -4.89 13.31
C GLY A 23 1.21 -3.95 13.05
N GLY A 24 0.09 -4.48 12.54
CA GLY A 24 -1.15 -3.73 12.36
C GLY A 24 -1.65 -3.19 13.69
N LEU A 25 -1.76 -4.03 14.72
CA LEU A 25 -2.18 -3.63 16.05
C LEU A 25 -1.27 -2.53 16.65
N VAL A 26 0.05 -2.62 16.46
CA VAL A 26 1.00 -1.57 16.90
C VAL A 26 0.73 -0.25 16.18
N VAL A 27 0.44 -0.27 14.88
CA VAL A 27 0.10 0.93 14.11
C VAL A 27 -1.23 1.54 14.58
N ASP A 28 -2.24 0.70 14.81
CA ASP A 28 -3.58 1.16 15.23
C ASP A 28 -3.60 1.75 16.64
N LEU A 29 -2.79 1.21 17.55
CA LEU A 29 -2.64 1.72 18.90
C LEU A 29 -1.66 2.90 19.00
N ALA A 30 -0.85 3.14 17.95
CA ALA A 30 0.15 4.20 17.99
C ALA A 30 -0.51 5.60 17.93
N PRO A 31 -0.10 6.52 18.81
CA PRO A 31 -0.58 7.90 18.74
C PRO A 31 -0.26 8.55 17.39
N GLY A 32 -1.20 9.31 16.82
CA GLY A 32 -1.07 9.91 15.50
C GLY A 32 0.19 10.78 15.31
N TRP A 33 0.67 11.44 16.40
CA TRP A 33 1.92 12.22 16.35
C TRP A 33 3.16 11.34 16.13
N LEU A 34 3.16 10.11 16.70
CA LEU A 34 4.26 9.15 16.53
C LEU A 34 4.28 8.60 15.09
N VAL A 35 3.10 8.26 14.56
CA VAL A 35 2.95 7.81 13.16
C VAL A 35 3.46 8.88 12.20
N ARG A 36 3.03 10.13 12.36
CA ARG A 36 3.51 11.25 11.50
C ARG A 36 5.02 11.43 11.59
N ARG A 37 5.60 11.37 12.80
CA ARG A 37 7.05 11.52 12.98
C ARG A 37 7.85 10.39 12.34
N THR A 38 7.38 9.16 12.45
CA THR A 38 8.04 8.00 11.81
C THR A 38 7.93 8.05 10.29
N ILE A 39 6.79 8.49 9.74
CA ILE A 39 6.62 8.74 8.30
C ILE A 39 7.62 9.81 7.83
N GLY A 40 7.73 10.93 8.54
CA GLY A 40 8.65 12.00 8.18
C GLY A 40 10.13 11.60 8.23
N LEU A 41 10.51 10.69 9.14
CA LEU A 41 11.90 10.24 9.28
C LEU A 41 12.29 9.09 8.34
N LEU A 42 11.38 8.14 8.10
CA LEU A 42 11.66 6.89 7.41
C LEU A 42 11.01 6.79 6.02
N GLY A 43 10.08 7.69 5.71
CA GLY A 43 9.37 7.69 4.44
C GLY A 43 8.74 6.32 4.12
N THR A 44 9.01 5.79 2.94
CA THR A 44 8.53 4.47 2.50
C THR A 44 9.17 3.29 3.23
N SER A 45 10.30 3.50 3.93
CA SER A 45 11.02 2.46 4.69
C SER A 45 10.42 2.18 6.07
N GLN A 46 9.44 2.97 6.53
CA GLN A 46 8.81 2.80 7.85
C GLN A 46 8.19 1.41 8.06
N LYS A 47 7.51 0.85 7.04
CA LYS A 47 6.86 -0.47 7.13
C LYS A 47 7.85 -1.61 7.26
N PRO A 48 8.87 -1.74 6.40
CA PRO A 48 9.93 -2.72 6.59
C PRO A 48 10.64 -2.57 7.94
N ALA A 49 10.92 -1.33 8.37
CA ALA A 49 11.57 -1.07 9.66
C ALA A 49 10.71 -1.53 10.85
N LEU A 50 9.39 -1.32 10.80
CA LEU A 50 8.46 -1.81 11.83
C LEU A 50 8.47 -3.34 11.90
N LEU A 51 8.34 -4.03 10.77
CA LEU A 51 8.35 -5.49 10.73
C LEU A 51 9.67 -6.07 11.25
N VAL A 52 10.80 -5.51 10.83
CA VAL A 52 12.13 -5.89 11.35
C VAL A 52 12.21 -5.62 12.85
N GLY A 53 11.72 -4.46 13.31
CA GLY A 53 11.67 -4.10 14.73
C GLY A 53 10.88 -5.11 15.56
N ILE A 54 9.70 -5.53 15.10
CA ILE A 54 8.88 -6.55 15.78
C ILE A 54 9.64 -7.87 15.88
N VAL A 55 10.27 -8.32 14.80
CA VAL A 55 11.07 -9.56 14.81
C VAL A 55 12.23 -9.45 15.80
N VAL A 56 12.98 -8.33 15.77
CA VAL A 56 14.11 -8.09 16.69
C VAL A 56 13.64 -8.06 18.14
N VAL A 57 12.56 -7.34 18.46
CA VAL A 57 12.01 -7.30 19.83
C VAL A 57 11.56 -8.69 20.29
N THR A 58 10.90 -9.45 19.41
CA THR A 58 10.47 -10.83 19.72
C THR A 58 11.66 -11.74 20.00
N LEU A 59 12.74 -11.63 19.22
CA LEU A 59 13.96 -12.40 19.43
C LEU A 59 14.68 -12.02 20.73
N LEU A 60 14.76 -10.71 21.04
CA LEU A 60 15.34 -10.21 22.28
C LEU A 60 14.53 -10.67 23.50
N ALA A 61 13.21 -10.56 23.46
CA ALA A 61 12.32 -11.07 24.49
C ALA A 61 12.50 -12.58 24.68
N GLY A 62 12.60 -13.33 23.59
CA GLY A 62 12.92 -14.77 23.62
C GLY A 62 14.29 -15.07 24.26
N ALA A 63 15.30 -14.26 23.99
CA ALA A 63 16.63 -14.40 24.59
C ALA A 63 16.63 -14.11 26.11
N VAL A 64 15.90 -13.07 26.54
CA VAL A 64 15.74 -12.74 27.97
C VAL A 64 14.98 -13.86 28.70
N LEU A 65 13.87 -14.32 28.13
CA LEU A 65 13.10 -15.45 28.67
C LEU A 65 13.93 -16.73 28.71
N GLY A 66 14.77 -16.99 27.72
CA GLY A 66 15.68 -18.12 27.69
C GLY A 66 16.62 -18.16 28.91
N ARG A 67 17.09 -16.99 29.41
CA ARG A 67 17.88 -16.91 30.65
C ARG A 67 17.06 -17.26 31.91
N VAL A 68 15.79 -16.85 31.95
CA VAL A 68 14.90 -17.10 33.08
C VAL A 68 14.47 -18.57 33.10
N VAL A 69 14.29 -19.20 31.95
CA VAL A 69 13.83 -20.59 31.75
C VAL A 69 14.86 -21.61 32.22
N VAL A 70 16.16 -21.29 32.25
CA VAL A 70 17.20 -22.16 32.81
C VAL A 70 16.88 -22.52 34.28
N GLY A 71 16.14 -21.65 35.01
CA GLY A 71 15.67 -21.92 36.37
C GLY A 71 14.31 -22.64 36.49
N GLY A 72 13.53 -22.85 35.40
CA GLY A 72 12.23 -23.51 35.47
C GLY A 72 11.55 -23.75 34.12
N ARG A 73 11.38 -25.04 33.76
CA ARG A 73 10.71 -25.45 32.50
C ARG A 73 9.27 -24.96 32.36
N ARG A 74 8.55 -24.77 33.48
CA ARG A 74 7.15 -24.24 33.46
C ARG A 74 7.08 -22.82 32.92
N THR A 75 8.02 -21.97 33.30
CA THR A 75 8.07 -20.55 32.87
C THR A 75 8.25 -20.43 31.36
N GLY A 76 9.08 -21.31 30.74
CA GLY A 76 9.27 -21.32 29.30
C GLY A 76 8.02 -21.72 28.51
N ARG A 77 7.30 -22.75 28.98
CA ARG A 77 6.03 -23.15 28.36
C ARG A 77 4.97 -22.04 28.42
N SER A 78 4.83 -21.44 29.60
CA SER A 78 3.88 -20.32 29.78
C SER A 78 4.21 -19.12 28.91
N ALA A 79 5.50 -18.81 28.70
CA ALA A 79 5.93 -17.72 27.83
C ALA A 79 5.56 -18.00 26.35
N PHE A 80 5.84 -19.19 25.82
CA PHE A 80 5.46 -19.53 24.45
C PHE A 80 3.94 -19.56 24.25
N MET A 81 3.18 -20.02 25.24
CA MET A 81 1.71 -19.92 25.20
C MET A 81 1.25 -18.46 25.17
N GLY A 82 1.87 -17.59 26.01
CA GLY A 82 1.58 -16.15 26.01
C GLY A 82 1.84 -15.49 24.66
N PHE A 83 2.99 -15.76 24.04
CA PHE A 83 3.29 -15.25 22.69
C PHE A 83 2.32 -15.75 21.63
N GLY A 84 1.94 -17.03 21.68
CA GLY A 84 0.94 -17.59 20.78
C GLY A 84 -0.43 -16.92 20.93
N LEU A 85 -0.86 -16.65 22.18
CA LEU A 85 -2.12 -15.96 22.48
C LEU A 85 -2.11 -14.50 21.99
N VAL A 86 -1.01 -13.77 22.21
CA VAL A 86 -0.87 -12.40 21.70
C VAL A 86 -0.98 -12.36 20.19
N GLY A 87 -0.28 -13.26 19.50
CA GLY A 87 -0.34 -13.35 18.04
C GLY A 87 -1.73 -13.74 17.53
N ALA A 88 -2.37 -14.74 18.17
CA ALA A 88 -3.72 -15.17 17.81
C ALA A 88 -4.76 -14.05 18.07
N GLY A 89 -4.63 -13.32 19.19
CA GLY A 89 -5.49 -12.17 19.51
C GLY A 89 -5.34 -11.04 18.49
N ALA A 90 -4.11 -10.69 18.11
CA ALA A 90 -3.86 -9.70 17.07
C ALA A 90 -4.47 -10.12 15.71
N ALA A 91 -4.33 -11.38 15.33
CA ALA A 91 -4.91 -11.88 14.07
C ALA A 91 -6.46 -11.92 14.13
N ALA A 92 -7.04 -12.24 15.28
CA ALA A 92 -8.49 -12.18 15.46
C ALA A 92 -9.04 -10.76 15.31
N LEU A 93 -8.35 -9.76 15.88
CA LEU A 93 -8.69 -8.35 15.73
C LEU A 93 -8.51 -7.84 14.29
N SER A 94 -7.66 -8.50 13.49
CA SER A 94 -7.46 -8.22 12.07
C SER A 94 -8.44 -8.96 11.14
N GLY A 95 -9.54 -9.51 11.68
CA GLY A 95 -10.59 -10.18 10.88
C GLY A 95 -10.32 -11.64 10.52
N ALA A 96 -9.26 -12.27 11.05
CA ALA A 96 -8.88 -13.65 10.73
C ALA A 96 -8.80 -14.56 11.99
N PRO A 97 -9.90 -14.76 12.77
CA PRO A 97 -9.84 -15.42 14.07
C PRO A 97 -9.41 -16.89 13.97
N PHE A 98 -9.88 -17.64 12.99
CA PHE A 98 -9.59 -19.08 12.89
C PHE A 98 -8.14 -19.34 12.43
N SER A 99 -7.68 -18.70 11.36
CA SER A 99 -6.31 -18.84 10.87
C SER A 99 -5.29 -18.31 11.88
N GLY A 100 -5.61 -17.18 12.56
CA GLY A 100 -4.79 -16.62 13.62
C GLY A 100 -4.67 -17.52 14.84
N LEU A 101 -5.77 -18.13 15.27
CA LEU A 101 -5.75 -19.11 16.36
C LEU A 101 -4.90 -20.34 15.99
N ALA A 102 -5.08 -20.91 14.80
CA ALA A 102 -4.30 -22.03 14.31
C ALA A 102 -2.80 -21.70 14.27
N ALA A 103 -2.43 -20.55 13.70
CA ALA A 103 -1.05 -20.09 13.64
C ALA A 103 -0.45 -19.88 15.04
N GLY A 104 -1.19 -19.27 15.97
CA GLY A 104 -0.77 -19.04 17.35
C GLY A 104 -0.54 -20.35 18.12
N VAL A 105 -1.44 -21.32 18.00
CA VAL A 105 -1.32 -22.63 18.65
C VAL A 105 -0.11 -23.41 18.09
N ILE A 106 0.04 -23.48 16.79
CA ILE A 106 1.14 -24.18 16.13
C ILE A 106 2.48 -23.50 16.45
N ALA A 107 2.54 -22.16 16.47
CA ALA A 107 3.73 -21.43 16.88
C ALA A 107 4.13 -21.76 18.34
N ALA A 108 3.17 -21.75 19.27
CA ALA A 108 3.39 -22.07 20.67
C ALA A 108 3.88 -23.52 20.83
N ALA A 109 3.21 -24.48 20.20
CA ALA A 109 3.58 -25.90 20.25
C ALA A 109 5.00 -26.13 19.70
N THR A 110 5.30 -25.55 18.51
CA THR A 110 6.64 -25.65 17.91
C THR A 110 7.70 -25.00 18.80
N GLY A 111 7.42 -23.84 19.38
CA GLY A 111 8.32 -23.16 20.30
C GLY A 111 8.62 -24.01 21.55
N ILE A 112 7.61 -24.64 22.14
CA ILE A 112 7.76 -25.52 23.30
C ILE A 112 8.62 -26.76 22.94
N VAL A 113 8.30 -27.42 21.82
CA VAL A 113 9.07 -28.61 21.38
C VAL A 113 10.54 -28.28 21.13
N VAL A 114 10.81 -27.16 20.44
CA VAL A 114 12.19 -26.72 20.17
C VAL A 114 12.90 -26.32 21.45
N LEU A 115 12.22 -25.64 22.37
CA LEU A 115 12.78 -25.30 23.68
C LEU A 115 13.16 -26.55 24.47
N GLU A 116 12.28 -27.55 24.56
CA GLU A 116 12.56 -28.79 25.26
C GLU A 116 13.72 -29.59 24.63
N ALA A 117 13.75 -29.62 23.30
CA ALA A 117 14.87 -30.25 22.57
C ALA A 117 16.20 -29.51 22.79
N ALA A 118 16.18 -28.20 22.90
CA ALA A 118 17.36 -27.38 23.20
C ALA A 118 17.81 -27.59 24.66
N LEU A 119 16.87 -27.58 25.63
CA LEU A 119 17.19 -27.80 27.05
C LEU A 119 17.78 -29.20 27.32
N ARG A 120 17.40 -30.22 26.56
CA ARG A 120 18.00 -31.56 26.64
C ARG A 120 19.47 -31.59 26.17
N ARG A 121 19.92 -30.57 25.44
CA ARG A 121 21.27 -30.46 24.89
C ARG A 121 22.16 -29.46 25.65
N VAL A 122 21.62 -28.75 26.66
CA VAL A 122 22.39 -27.87 27.52
C VAL A 122 23.25 -28.76 28.43
N PRO A 123 24.57 -28.60 28.47
CA PRO A 123 25.41 -29.34 29.40
C PRO A 123 24.99 -29.05 30.85
N VAL A 124 24.70 -30.08 31.62
CA VAL A 124 24.50 -29.91 33.07
C VAL A 124 25.87 -29.49 33.64
N VAL A 125 25.96 -28.27 34.13
CA VAL A 125 27.10 -27.88 34.96
C VAL A 125 26.98 -28.64 36.25
N GLY A 126 27.91 -29.55 36.52
CA GLY A 126 27.94 -30.33 37.75
C GLY A 126 27.97 -29.42 38.98
N PRO A 127 27.62 -29.93 40.17
CA PRO A 127 27.66 -29.21 41.40
C PRO A 127 29.06 -28.57 41.62
N PRO A 128 29.13 -27.41 42.27
CA PRO A 128 30.43 -26.77 42.55
C PRO A 128 31.33 -27.74 43.31
N ALA A 129 32.60 -27.76 42.93
CA ALA A 129 33.63 -28.60 43.57
C ALA A 129 33.64 -28.35 45.08
N GLY A 130 33.16 -29.28 45.88
CA GLY A 130 33.11 -29.17 47.33
C GLY A 130 32.20 -30.18 48.03
N GLU A 131 31.29 -30.87 47.35
CA GLU A 131 30.54 -31.95 47.98
C GLU A 131 31.27 -33.31 47.83
N PRO A 132 31.37 -34.10 48.88
CA PRO A 132 32.07 -35.38 48.79
C PRO A 132 31.31 -36.33 47.90
N THR A 133 31.89 -36.62 46.72
CA THR A 133 31.38 -37.65 45.82
C THR A 133 31.66 -39.01 46.47
N VAL A 134 30.64 -39.72 46.85
CA VAL A 134 30.79 -41.15 47.24
C VAL A 134 31.23 -41.92 46.00
N LEU A 135 32.50 -42.28 45.96
CA LEU A 135 33.07 -43.09 44.87
C LEU A 135 32.50 -44.51 44.92
N PRO A 136 32.06 -45.06 43.80
CA PRO A 136 31.69 -46.48 43.73
C PRO A 136 32.92 -47.38 44.02
N PRO A 137 32.72 -48.62 44.50
CA PRO A 137 33.80 -49.55 44.81
C PRO A 137 34.68 -49.82 43.59
N ALA A 138 35.99 -49.90 43.80
CA ALA A 138 36.98 -50.08 42.74
C ALA A 138 36.69 -51.36 41.92
N GLY A 139 36.52 -51.17 40.58
CA GLY A 139 36.32 -52.22 39.62
C GLY A 139 35.04 -52.23 38.80
N VAL A 140 34.13 -51.33 39.03
CA VAL A 140 32.91 -51.19 38.21
C VAL A 140 33.05 -49.91 37.34
N PRO A 141 32.99 -50.04 35.99
CA PRO A 141 32.94 -48.88 35.14
C PRO A 141 31.63 -48.11 35.42
N PHE A 142 31.74 -46.90 36.00
CA PHE A 142 30.60 -46.03 36.19
C PHE A 142 30.32 -45.28 34.85
N GLU A 143 29.51 -45.91 34.02
CA GLU A 143 28.83 -45.19 32.95
C GLU A 143 27.60 -44.46 33.54
N ASP A 144 27.73 -43.16 33.81
CA ASP A 144 26.57 -42.31 34.11
C ASP A 144 25.68 -42.23 32.85
N PRO A 145 24.48 -42.86 32.85
CA PRO A 145 23.60 -42.85 31.69
C PRO A 145 23.08 -41.46 31.33
N ARG A 146 23.43 -40.41 32.11
CA ARG A 146 22.94 -39.04 31.96
C ARG A 146 23.92 -38.12 31.26
N VAL A 147 25.16 -38.51 30.97
CA VAL A 147 26.17 -37.65 30.37
C VAL A 147 26.40 -38.01 28.91
N LYS A 148 25.38 -37.83 28.06
CA LYS A 148 25.66 -37.41 26.67
C LYS A 148 25.87 -35.90 26.70
N ALA A 149 27.06 -35.45 27.11
CA ALA A 149 27.46 -34.07 27.06
C ALA A 149 27.49 -33.60 25.60
N SER A 150 26.44 -32.93 25.17
CA SER A 150 26.54 -32.16 23.90
C SER A 150 27.63 -31.13 24.09
N THR A 151 28.69 -31.22 23.31
CA THR A 151 29.76 -30.23 23.33
C THR A 151 29.16 -28.84 23.02
N ARG A 152 29.74 -27.79 23.61
CA ARG A 152 29.32 -26.38 23.33
C ARG A 152 29.22 -26.11 21.83
N ARG A 153 30.08 -26.74 21.02
CA ARG A 153 30.00 -26.70 19.55
C ARG A 153 28.77 -27.39 19.00
N GLY A 154 28.36 -28.55 19.56
CA GLY A 154 27.14 -29.26 19.12
C GLY A 154 25.87 -28.47 19.43
N PHE A 155 25.80 -27.77 20.55
CA PHE A 155 24.69 -26.88 20.88
C PHE A 155 24.61 -25.66 19.91
N ILE A 156 25.75 -25.01 19.65
CA ILE A 156 25.83 -23.88 18.69
C ILE A 156 25.43 -24.34 17.28
N ALA A 157 25.94 -25.49 16.83
CA ALA A 157 25.60 -26.04 15.52
C ALA A 157 24.09 -26.38 15.42
N TYR A 158 23.47 -26.90 16.48
CA TYR A 158 22.04 -27.16 16.53
C TYR A 158 21.24 -25.85 16.41
N VAL A 159 21.59 -24.84 17.20
CA VAL A 159 20.89 -23.51 17.14
C VAL A 159 21.07 -22.88 15.76
N ALA A 160 22.27 -22.92 15.19
CA ALA A 160 22.53 -22.41 13.85
C ALA A 160 21.74 -23.15 12.79
N GLY A 161 21.74 -24.49 12.82
CA GLY A 161 20.95 -25.33 11.90
C GLY A 161 19.44 -25.06 12.00
N MET A 162 18.92 -24.91 13.22
CA MET A 162 17.51 -24.56 13.44
C MET A 162 17.17 -23.15 12.94
N SER A 163 18.10 -22.20 13.06
CA SER A 163 17.90 -20.83 12.54
C SER A 163 17.87 -20.81 11.01
N VAL A 164 18.76 -21.58 10.35
CA VAL A 164 18.77 -21.73 8.89
C VAL A 164 17.48 -22.42 8.41
N ALA A 165 17.07 -23.52 9.08
CA ALA A 165 15.82 -24.20 8.75
C ALA A 165 14.60 -23.29 8.93
N ALA A 166 14.56 -22.47 9.98
CA ALA A 166 13.51 -21.49 10.20
C ALA A 166 13.46 -20.44 9.07
N GLY A 167 14.63 -19.93 8.67
CA GLY A 167 14.74 -19.00 7.54
C GLY A 167 14.26 -19.63 6.24
N ALA A 168 14.66 -20.85 5.94
CA ALA A 168 14.26 -21.57 4.74
C ALA A 168 12.73 -21.83 4.69
N VAL A 169 12.12 -22.21 5.81
CA VAL A 169 10.66 -22.40 5.90
C VAL A 169 9.93 -21.07 5.70
N ALA A 170 10.36 -19.99 6.38
CA ALA A 170 9.71 -18.69 6.28
C ALA A 170 9.83 -18.08 4.88
N VAL A 171 10.99 -18.22 4.21
CA VAL A 171 11.19 -17.73 2.84
C VAL A 171 10.45 -18.64 1.85
N GLY A 172 10.58 -19.96 1.99
CA GLY A 172 9.95 -20.93 1.10
C GLY A 172 8.43 -20.82 1.09
N SER A 173 7.80 -20.68 2.26
CA SER A 173 6.34 -20.52 2.36
C SER A 173 5.86 -19.23 1.67
N ARG A 174 6.59 -18.12 1.81
CA ARG A 174 6.26 -16.84 1.13
C ARG A 174 6.43 -16.93 -0.39
N VAL A 175 7.48 -17.58 -0.87
CA VAL A 175 7.73 -17.77 -2.30
C VAL A 175 6.63 -18.65 -2.92
N LEU A 176 6.26 -19.75 -2.26
CA LEU A 176 5.22 -20.65 -2.74
C LEU A 176 3.85 -19.96 -2.77
N ALA A 177 3.47 -19.28 -1.68
CA ALA A 177 2.23 -18.51 -1.63
C ALA A 177 2.21 -17.38 -2.68
N GLY A 178 3.37 -16.74 -2.92
CA GLY A 178 3.51 -15.69 -3.92
C GLY A 178 3.29 -16.18 -5.35
N ARG A 179 3.85 -17.32 -5.72
CA ARG A 179 3.70 -17.89 -7.08
C ARG A 179 2.26 -18.30 -7.37
N GLY A 180 1.62 -19.04 -6.46
CA GLY A 180 0.24 -19.49 -6.67
C GLY A 180 -0.75 -18.34 -6.87
N SER A 181 -0.58 -17.23 -6.17
CA SER A 181 -1.47 -16.08 -6.33
C SER A 181 -1.20 -15.29 -7.62
N GLU A 182 0.04 -15.20 -8.09
CA GLU A 182 0.35 -14.54 -9.37
C GLU A 182 -0.23 -15.34 -10.54
N ASP A 183 -0.07 -16.68 -10.51
CA ASP A 183 -0.67 -17.58 -11.51
C ASP A 183 -2.20 -17.41 -11.58
N LEU A 184 -2.88 -17.24 -10.43
CA LEU A 184 -4.32 -16.98 -10.39
C LEU A 184 -4.70 -15.63 -10.99
N ARG A 185 -3.90 -14.57 -10.73
CA ARG A 185 -4.11 -13.25 -11.32
C ARG A 185 -3.96 -13.28 -12.85
N GLU A 186 -2.93 -13.98 -13.34
CA GLU A 186 -2.66 -14.09 -14.79
C GLU A 186 -3.75 -14.87 -15.55
N GLN A 187 -4.49 -15.74 -14.86
CA GLN A 187 -5.65 -16.44 -15.42
C GLN A 187 -6.88 -15.55 -15.59
N VAL A 188 -6.93 -14.41 -14.90
CA VAL A 188 -8.04 -13.45 -15.04
C VAL A 188 -7.87 -12.67 -16.33
N VAL A 189 -8.66 -13.03 -17.33
CA VAL A 189 -8.70 -12.35 -18.64
C VAL A 189 -9.74 -11.24 -18.56
N LEU A 190 -9.32 -10.01 -18.79
CA LEU A 190 -10.25 -8.89 -18.88
C LEU A 190 -11.05 -8.96 -20.17
N PRO A 191 -12.38 -8.91 -20.13
CA PRO A 191 -13.18 -8.68 -21.32
C PRO A 191 -12.83 -7.32 -21.94
N SER A 192 -12.92 -7.19 -23.24
CA SER A 192 -12.81 -5.89 -23.88
C SER A 192 -13.92 -4.97 -23.37
N ALA A 193 -13.54 -3.78 -22.91
CA ALA A 193 -14.52 -2.79 -22.46
C ALA A 193 -15.51 -2.48 -23.60
N ARG A 194 -16.80 -2.51 -23.30
CA ARG A 194 -17.87 -2.30 -24.30
C ARG A 194 -18.13 -0.83 -24.56
N ARG A 195 -17.71 0.04 -23.64
CA ARG A 195 -17.92 1.50 -23.73
C ARG A 195 -16.68 2.24 -23.23
N THR A 196 -16.47 3.44 -23.73
CA THR A 196 -15.55 4.41 -23.16
C THR A 196 -16.35 5.34 -22.26
N ALA A 197 -15.92 5.55 -21.03
CA ALA A 197 -16.56 6.52 -20.14
C ALA A 197 -16.48 7.91 -20.81
N GLY A 198 -17.62 8.45 -21.21
CA GLY A 198 -17.65 9.76 -21.87
C GLY A 198 -18.01 9.75 -23.36
N ASP A 199 -18.67 8.71 -23.90
CA ASP A 199 -19.31 8.70 -25.23
C ASP A 199 -20.40 9.79 -25.38
N ARG A 200 -20.03 11.03 -25.01
CA ARG A 200 -20.69 12.25 -25.42
C ARG A 200 -19.88 12.82 -26.57
N PRO A 201 -20.50 13.26 -27.68
CA PRO A 201 -19.76 13.84 -28.78
C PRO A 201 -18.85 14.94 -28.26
N ALA A 202 -17.54 14.79 -28.50
CA ALA A 202 -16.54 15.76 -28.12
C ALA A 202 -16.94 17.13 -28.69
N THR A 203 -17.31 18.05 -27.84
CA THR A 203 -17.42 19.45 -28.22
C THR A 203 -15.99 19.89 -28.54
N THR A 204 -15.80 20.23 -29.78
CA THR A 204 -14.54 20.62 -30.45
C THR A 204 -13.69 21.49 -29.52
N THR A 205 -12.63 20.91 -28.97
CA THR A 205 -11.58 21.66 -28.32
C THR A 205 -10.28 21.41 -29.09
N THR A 206 -9.69 22.49 -29.52
CA THR A 206 -8.36 22.73 -30.08
C THR A 206 -7.58 21.49 -30.53
N LYS A 207 -7.25 21.45 -31.83
CA LYS A 207 -6.42 20.41 -32.46
C LYS A 207 -5.26 20.02 -31.56
N THR A 208 -5.33 18.83 -31.03
CA THR A 208 -4.21 18.16 -30.40
C THR A 208 -3.26 17.71 -31.50
N GLU A 209 -2.07 18.28 -31.54
CA GLU A 209 -1.01 17.70 -32.38
C GLU A 209 -0.65 16.32 -31.81
N GLY A 210 -0.42 15.35 -32.69
CA GLY A 210 -0.20 13.95 -32.34
C GLY A 210 0.89 13.68 -31.29
N PRO A 211 1.10 12.42 -30.89
CA PRO A 211 1.93 12.06 -29.76
C PRO A 211 3.32 12.68 -29.87
N TRP A 212 3.81 13.22 -28.74
CA TRP A 212 5.16 13.74 -28.69
C TRP A 212 6.15 12.61 -28.91
N THR A 213 7.24 12.93 -29.60
CA THR A 213 8.42 12.09 -29.53
C THR A 213 8.77 11.92 -28.05
N PRO A 214 8.97 10.67 -27.56
CA PRO A 214 9.32 10.43 -26.16
C PRO A 214 10.49 11.32 -25.74
N MET A 215 10.24 12.20 -24.78
CA MET A 215 11.28 13.10 -24.25
C MET A 215 11.86 12.46 -22.99
N PRO A 216 13.17 12.19 -22.95
CA PRO A 216 13.80 11.62 -21.78
C PRO A 216 13.53 12.46 -20.52
N GLY A 217 13.00 11.83 -19.47
CA GLY A 217 12.70 12.47 -18.21
C GLY A 217 11.30 13.09 -18.09
N LEU A 218 10.56 13.27 -19.19
CA LEU A 218 9.16 13.63 -19.12
C LEU A 218 8.33 12.43 -18.67
N SER A 219 7.45 12.60 -17.70
CA SER A 219 6.49 11.58 -17.31
C SER A 219 5.63 11.17 -18.50
N PRO A 220 5.52 9.86 -18.78
CA PRO A 220 4.66 9.38 -19.85
C PRO A 220 3.20 9.74 -19.57
N TRP A 221 2.39 9.92 -20.61
CA TRP A 221 0.99 10.27 -20.41
C TRP A 221 0.23 9.17 -19.64
N ILE A 222 0.46 7.89 -19.97
CA ILE A 222 0.06 6.74 -19.16
C ILE A 222 1.26 6.25 -18.36
N THR A 223 1.13 6.25 -17.05
CA THR A 223 2.14 5.72 -16.14
C THR A 223 2.12 4.19 -16.20
N PRO A 224 3.25 3.52 -16.53
CA PRO A 224 3.34 2.07 -16.49
C PRO A 224 2.96 1.51 -15.11
N ASN A 225 2.36 0.31 -15.07
CA ASN A 225 1.89 -0.29 -13.82
C ASN A 225 2.98 -0.44 -12.76
N ASP A 226 4.21 -0.74 -13.16
CA ASP A 226 5.35 -0.87 -12.25
C ASP A 226 5.85 0.47 -11.69
N ASP A 227 5.71 1.55 -12.46
CA ASP A 227 6.12 2.91 -12.09
C ASP A 227 5.02 3.68 -11.38
N PHE A 228 3.78 3.17 -11.38
CA PHE A 228 2.67 3.84 -10.72
C PHE A 228 2.89 3.85 -9.21
N TYR A 229 2.74 5.02 -8.59
CA TYR A 229 3.00 5.20 -7.16
C TYR A 229 2.16 4.24 -6.29
N ARG A 230 2.74 3.82 -5.18
CA ARG A 230 2.09 2.95 -4.21
C ARG A 230 2.04 3.59 -2.84
N ILE A 231 0.85 3.87 -2.36
CA ILE A 231 0.55 4.25 -0.97
C ILE A 231 -0.64 3.42 -0.50
N ASP A 232 -0.52 2.79 0.64
CA ASP A 232 -1.56 2.02 1.32
C ASP A 232 -1.24 1.87 2.80
N THR A 233 -2.18 1.39 3.61
CA THR A 233 -1.99 1.07 5.04
C THR A 233 -1.44 -0.33 5.25
N ALA A 234 -1.66 -1.25 4.30
CA ALA A 234 -1.23 -2.62 4.37
C ALA A 234 0.28 -2.75 4.63
N LEU A 235 0.69 -3.50 5.65
CA LEU A 235 2.10 -3.79 5.93
C LEU A 235 2.71 -4.73 4.89
N VAL A 236 1.90 -5.67 4.40
CA VAL A 236 2.24 -6.58 3.30
C VAL A 236 1.10 -6.51 2.30
N VAL A 237 1.41 -6.54 1.00
CA VAL A 237 0.41 -6.54 -0.06
C VAL A 237 -0.53 -7.72 0.11
N PRO A 238 -1.85 -7.52 0.30
CA PRO A 238 -2.83 -8.60 0.30
C PRO A 238 -2.77 -9.39 -1.01
N ARG A 239 -2.84 -10.72 -0.89
CA ARG A 239 -2.91 -11.63 -2.02
C ARG A 239 -4.25 -12.34 -1.96
N VAL A 240 -5.24 -11.71 -2.58
CA VAL A 240 -6.61 -12.17 -2.57
C VAL A 240 -6.80 -13.24 -3.64
N ASP A 241 -7.41 -14.35 -3.28
CA ASP A 241 -7.79 -15.41 -4.21
C ASP A 241 -9.09 -14.98 -4.93
N PRO A 242 -9.04 -14.74 -6.26
CA PRO A 242 -10.20 -14.27 -7.01
C PRO A 242 -11.36 -15.27 -7.02
N SER A 243 -11.09 -16.57 -6.87
CA SER A 243 -12.12 -17.62 -6.90
C SER A 243 -13.02 -17.63 -5.66
N THR A 244 -12.52 -17.07 -4.55
CA THR A 244 -13.26 -16.99 -3.27
C THR A 244 -13.63 -15.57 -2.89
N TRP A 245 -13.11 -14.58 -3.63
CA TRP A 245 -13.38 -13.19 -3.36
C TRP A 245 -14.80 -12.78 -3.74
N SER A 246 -15.37 -11.91 -2.94
CA SER A 246 -16.61 -11.20 -3.28
C SER A 246 -16.61 -9.84 -2.60
N MET A 247 -17.36 -8.89 -3.15
CA MET A 247 -17.69 -7.63 -2.51
C MET A 247 -19.17 -7.54 -2.22
N THR A 248 -19.53 -6.77 -1.19
CA THR A 248 -20.93 -6.49 -0.83
C THR A 248 -21.23 -5.00 -0.98
N ILE A 249 -22.50 -4.69 -1.29
CA ILE A 249 -23.05 -3.33 -1.18
C ILE A 249 -24.20 -3.41 -0.19
N ASP A 250 -24.13 -2.64 0.90
CA ASP A 250 -25.08 -2.68 1.99
C ASP A 250 -25.26 -1.30 2.69
N GLY A 251 -25.96 -1.27 3.81
CA GLY A 251 -26.24 -0.06 4.59
C GLY A 251 -27.56 0.57 4.17
N PHE A 252 -27.59 1.87 3.86
CA PHE A 252 -28.82 2.58 3.41
C PHE A 252 -29.12 2.28 1.94
N VAL A 253 -29.49 1.03 1.65
CA VAL A 253 -29.87 0.51 0.34
C VAL A 253 -31.17 -0.31 0.42
N GLU A 254 -31.97 -0.29 -0.65
CA GLU A 254 -33.19 -1.08 -0.75
C GLU A 254 -32.88 -2.58 -0.87
N HIS A 255 -31.75 -2.91 -1.53
CA HIS A 255 -31.30 -4.27 -1.78
C HIS A 255 -29.83 -4.42 -1.45
N GLU A 256 -29.50 -5.30 -0.49
CA GLU A 256 -28.12 -5.71 -0.29
C GLU A 256 -27.66 -6.58 -1.48
N LEU A 257 -26.53 -6.21 -2.08
CA LEU A 257 -25.99 -6.89 -3.24
C LEU A 257 -24.65 -7.55 -2.89
N ARG A 258 -24.37 -8.65 -3.57
CA ARG A 258 -23.08 -9.33 -3.49
C ARG A 258 -22.60 -9.69 -4.89
N PHE A 259 -21.36 -9.35 -5.19
CA PHE A 259 -20.72 -9.59 -6.47
C PHE A 259 -19.44 -10.40 -6.28
N THR A 260 -19.28 -11.45 -7.07
CA THR A 260 -18.00 -12.13 -7.29
C THR A 260 -17.20 -11.39 -8.36
N LEU A 261 -15.95 -11.80 -8.59
CA LEU A 261 -15.18 -11.24 -9.69
C LEU A 261 -15.82 -11.54 -11.05
N ASP A 262 -16.32 -12.76 -11.22
CA ASP A 262 -16.97 -13.18 -12.47
C ASP A 262 -18.24 -12.35 -12.75
N ASP A 263 -19.01 -12.01 -11.71
CA ASP A 263 -20.17 -11.12 -11.86
C ASP A 263 -19.76 -9.75 -12.39
N LEU A 264 -18.70 -9.14 -11.80
CA LEU A 264 -18.20 -7.85 -12.26
C LEU A 264 -17.65 -7.91 -13.70
N LEU A 265 -16.92 -8.98 -14.04
CA LEU A 265 -16.39 -9.18 -15.39
C LEU A 265 -17.49 -9.43 -16.43
N GLY A 266 -18.66 -9.93 -16.00
CA GLY A 266 -19.84 -10.11 -16.84
C GLY A 266 -20.64 -8.85 -17.13
N MET A 267 -20.41 -7.77 -16.36
CA MET A 267 -21.10 -6.48 -16.51
C MET A 267 -20.56 -5.64 -17.68
N ASP A 268 -21.21 -4.51 -17.95
CA ASP A 268 -20.77 -3.55 -18.95
C ASP A 268 -19.58 -2.75 -18.42
N LEU A 269 -18.38 -3.25 -18.69
CA LEU A 269 -17.13 -2.58 -18.33
C LEU A 269 -16.89 -1.33 -19.19
N VAL A 270 -16.33 -0.31 -18.56
CA VAL A 270 -15.86 0.91 -19.22
C VAL A 270 -14.37 1.13 -19.01
N ASP A 271 -13.70 1.70 -20.01
CA ASP A 271 -12.33 2.21 -19.88
C ASP A 271 -12.36 3.72 -19.63
N SER A 272 -11.60 4.18 -18.66
CA SER A 272 -11.42 5.59 -18.39
C SER A 272 -10.01 5.92 -17.91
N ALA A 273 -9.40 6.91 -18.53
CA ALA A 273 -8.11 7.44 -18.08
C ALA A 273 -8.34 8.43 -16.93
N VAL A 274 -7.82 8.10 -15.76
CA VAL A 274 -7.97 8.91 -14.55
C VAL A 274 -6.63 9.11 -13.87
N THR A 275 -6.31 10.36 -13.54
CA THR A 275 -5.17 10.71 -12.71
C THR A 275 -5.54 10.53 -11.23
N LEU A 276 -4.81 9.64 -10.54
CA LEU A 276 -4.87 9.52 -9.09
C LEU A 276 -3.72 10.27 -8.45
N ASN A 277 -3.99 10.91 -7.33
CA ASN A 277 -3.02 11.67 -6.55
C ASN A 277 -3.14 11.31 -5.06
N CYS A 278 -2.02 11.08 -4.40
CA CYS A 278 -1.99 10.95 -2.95
C CYS A 278 -2.05 12.32 -2.29
N VAL A 279 -2.78 12.46 -1.19
CA VAL A 279 -2.80 13.69 -0.39
C VAL A 279 -1.41 14.04 0.16
N SER A 280 -0.55 13.04 0.36
CA SER A 280 0.83 13.21 0.79
C SER A 280 1.79 13.61 -0.33
N ASN A 281 1.29 13.88 -1.54
CA ASN A 281 2.10 14.36 -2.63
C ASN A 281 2.52 15.81 -2.38
N GLU A 282 3.81 16.03 -2.18
CA GLU A 282 4.36 17.39 -2.06
C GLU A 282 4.35 18.11 -3.41
N VAL A 283 4.50 19.42 -3.38
CA VAL A 283 4.67 20.20 -4.61
C VAL A 283 5.91 19.70 -5.38
N GLY A 284 5.73 19.30 -6.63
CA GLY A 284 6.79 18.68 -7.44
C GLY A 284 7.04 17.21 -7.14
N GLY A 285 6.25 16.59 -6.25
CA GLY A 285 6.41 15.20 -5.83
C GLY A 285 5.95 14.17 -6.87
N GLY A 286 6.27 12.90 -6.62
CA GLY A 286 6.00 11.75 -7.50
C GLY A 286 4.82 10.89 -7.08
N LEU A 287 4.03 11.29 -6.06
CA LEU A 287 2.88 10.49 -5.60
C LEU A 287 1.61 10.83 -6.41
N VAL A 288 1.73 10.84 -7.71
CA VAL A 288 0.68 11.09 -8.71
C VAL A 288 0.95 10.23 -9.93
N GLY A 289 -0.07 9.71 -10.56
CA GLY A 289 0.04 8.90 -11.78
C GLY A 289 -1.27 8.88 -12.55
N ASN A 290 -1.18 8.69 -13.86
CA ASN A 290 -2.31 8.58 -14.77
C ASN A 290 -2.35 7.19 -15.37
N ALA A 291 -3.51 6.53 -15.35
CA ALA A 291 -3.69 5.20 -15.91
C ALA A 291 -5.06 5.05 -16.56
N VAL A 292 -5.18 4.11 -17.49
CA VAL A 292 -6.48 3.66 -18.00
C VAL A 292 -7.02 2.61 -17.03
N TRP A 293 -8.18 2.88 -16.46
CA TRP A 293 -8.85 1.98 -15.53
C TRP A 293 -10.04 1.34 -16.22
N THR A 294 -10.11 0.00 -16.13
CA THR A 294 -11.23 -0.80 -16.64
C THR A 294 -12.09 -1.25 -15.48
N GLY A 295 -13.39 -0.98 -15.51
CA GLY A 295 -14.29 -1.38 -14.41
C GLY A 295 -15.74 -1.10 -14.64
N VAL A 296 -16.56 -1.44 -13.66
CA VAL A 296 -18.00 -1.18 -13.63
C VAL A 296 -18.24 0.23 -13.08
N PRO A 297 -19.05 1.07 -13.74
CA PRO A 297 -19.45 2.37 -13.18
C PRO A 297 -20.13 2.18 -11.83
N LEU A 298 -19.64 2.90 -10.81
CA LEU A 298 -20.22 2.83 -9.47
C LEU A 298 -21.70 3.25 -9.45
N VAL A 299 -22.07 4.20 -10.28
CA VAL A 299 -23.48 4.65 -10.42
C VAL A 299 -24.41 3.52 -10.83
N ASP A 300 -23.96 2.59 -11.68
CA ASP A 300 -24.79 1.46 -12.13
C ASP A 300 -25.02 0.49 -10.97
N LEU A 301 -23.98 0.20 -10.17
CA LEU A 301 -24.09 -0.65 -8.97
C LEU A 301 -24.97 0.00 -7.88
N LEU A 302 -24.85 1.31 -7.67
CA LEU A 302 -25.68 2.03 -6.72
C LEU A 302 -27.15 2.11 -7.17
N ALA A 303 -27.39 2.20 -8.48
CA ALA A 303 -28.75 2.17 -9.04
C ALA A 303 -29.39 0.80 -8.86
N GLU A 304 -28.64 -0.30 -9.01
CA GLU A 304 -29.12 -1.66 -8.78
C GLU A 304 -29.42 -1.91 -7.29
N ALA A 305 -28.61 -1.39 -6.38
CA ALA A 305 -28.83 -1.50 -4.94
C ALA A 305 -30.04 -0.69 -4.46
N GLY A 306 -30.40 0.39 -5.16
CA GLY A 306 -31.42 1.36 -4.73
C GLY A 306 -30.95 2.16 -3.51
N LEU A 307 -30.94 3.49 -3.61
CA LEU A 307 -30.48 4.35 -2.52
C LEU A 307 -31.63 4.74 -1.60
N GLU A 308 -31.51 4.45 -0.31
CA GLU A 308 -32.43 4.95 0.70
C GLU A 308 -32.15 6.43 1.07
N PRO A 309 -33.14 7.17 1.61
CA PRO A 309 -32.97 8.58 1.98
C PRO A 309 -31.84 8.89 2.96
N GLY A 310 -31.35 7.90 3.72
CA GLY A 310 -30.22 8.00 4.65
C GLY A 310 -28.84 7.88 3.99
N ALA A 311 -28.78 7.48 2.72
CA ALA A 311 -27.53 7.27 1.98
C ALA A 311 -26.87 8.61 1.64
N GLN A 312 -25.98 9.08 2.50
CA GLN A 312 -25.27 10.34 2.32
C GLN A 312 -23.81 10.13 1.89
N GLN A 313 -23.20 8.98 2.24
CA GLN A 313 -21.80 8.67 2.04
C GLN A 313 -21.61 7.26 1.48
N VAL A 314 -20.74 7.14 0.51
CA VAL A 314 -20.15 5.88 0.06
C VAL A 314 -18.94 5.60 0.95
N MET A 315 -19.04 4.64 1.86
CA MET A 315 -17.94 4.16 2.68
C MET A 315 -17.45 2.82 2.12
N ALA A 316 -16.23 2.78 1.60
CA ALA A 316 -15.64 1.59 1.04
C ALA A 316 -14.64 0.96 2.00
N TRP A 317 -14.60 -0.36 2.05
CA TRP A 317 -13.76 -1.16 2.92
C TRP A 317 -12.85 -2.07 2.12
N SER A 318 -11.67 -2.30 2.64
CA SER A 318 -10.63 -3.17 2.10
C SER A 318 -10.47 -4.42 2.96
N VAL A 319 -10.05 -5.52 2.35
CA VAL A 319 -9.74 -6.78 3.06
C VAL A 319 -8.67 -6.62 4.15
N ASP A 320 -7.86 -5.54 4.12
CA ASP A 320 -6.85 -5.24 5.17
C ASP A 320 -7.41 -4.37 6.30
N GLY A 321 -8.72 -4.09 6.29
CA GLY A 321 -9.41 -3.28 7.30
C GLY A 321 -9.34 -1.77 7.08
N PHE A 322 -8.66 -1.30 6.03
CA PHE A 322 -8.68 0.12 5.65
C PHE A 322 -10.06 0.51 5.14
N ASN A 323 -10.54 1.69 5.51
CA ASN A 323 -11.76 2.26 4.96
C ASN A 323 -11.59 3.72 4.59
N ALA A 324 -12.38 4.14 3.61
CA ALA A 324 -12.43 5.53 3.15
C ALA A 324 -13.81 5.85 2.60
N GLY A 325 -14.24 7.08 2.76
CA GLY A 325 -15.57 7.50 2.33
C GLY A 325 -15.61 8.88 1.73
N PHE A 326 -16.60 9.08 0.84
CA PHE A 326 -16.89 10.33 0.15
C PHE A 326 -18.41 10.49 -0.04
N PRO A 327 -18.92 11.71 -0.25
CA PRO A 327 -20.36 11.94 -0.41
C PRO A 327 -20.93 11.16 -1.59
N VAL A 328 -22.12 10.56 -1.44
CA VAL A 328 -22.88 9.90 -2.52
C VAL A 328 -23.06 10.83 -3.72
N ALA A 329 -23.32 12.12 -3.46
CA ALA A 329 -23.46 13.11 -4.52
C ALA A 329 -22.23 13.16 -5.45
N THR A 330 -21.03 12.86 -4.94
CA THR A 330 -19.80 12.80 -5.75
C THR A 330 -19.78 11.58 -6.68
N ALA A 331 -20.39 10.47 -6.29
CA ALA A 331 -20.53 9.30 -7.17
C ALA A 331 -21.56 9.53 -8.29
N LEU A 332 -22.50 10.47 -8.08
CA LEU A 332 -23.64 10.73 -8.96
C LEU A 332 -23.51 12.00 -9.80
N ASP A 333 -22.47 12.83 -9.61
CA ASP A 333 -22.29 14.10 -10.30
C ASP A 333 -21.80 13.96 -11.75
N GLY A 334 -21.62 12.73 -12.19
CA GLY A 334 -21.28 12.40 -13.56
C GLY A 334 -19.78 12.25 -13.81
N ARG A 335 -18.91 12.43 -12.82
CA ARG A 335 -17.49 12.07 -12.92
C ARG A 335 -17.28 10.56 -13.08
N THR A 336 -16.10 10.17 -13.51
CA THR A 336 -15.70 8.76 -13.47
C THR A 336 -15.56 8.31 -12.02
N ALA A 337 -16.41 7.35 -11.63
CA ALA A 337 -16.31 6.58 -10.40
C ALA A 337 -16.50 5.11 -10.76
N LEU A 338 -15.49 4.26 -10.50
CA LEU A 338 -15.46 2.87 -10.95
C LEU A 338 -15.15 1.92 -9.79
N VAL A 339 -15.80 0.76 -9.81
CA VAL A 339 -15.23 -0.47 -9.24
C VAL A 339 -14.32 -1.06 -10.32
N ALA A 340 -13.04 -0.71 -10.27
CA ALA A 340 -12.07 -1.08 -11.28
C ALA A 340 -11.53 -2.50 -11.02
N VAL A 341 -11.47 -3.31 -12.07
CA VAL A 341 -10.92 -4.67 -12.12
C VAL A 341 -9.68 -4.78 -13.01
N GLY A 342 -9.41 -3.72 -13.79
CA GLY A 342 -8.27 -3.63 -14.70
C GLY A 342 -7.53 -2.30 -14.63
N MET A 343 -6.26 -2.32 -15.06
CA MET A 343 -5.37 -1.17 -15.12
C MET A 343 -4.47 -1.29 -16.35
N ASN A 344 -4.49 -0.30 -17.22
CA ASN A 344 -3.68 -0.25 -18.45
C ASN A 344 -3.83 -1.48 -19.36
N GLY A 345 -5.05 -2.03 -19.47
CA GLY A 345 -5.37 -3.14 -20.35
C GLY A 345 -5.06 -4.55 -19.80
N GLU A 346 -4.64 -4.65 -18.54
CA GLU A 346 -4.45 -5.94 -17.85
C GLU A 346 -5.23 -5.98 -16.53
N SER A 347 -5.42 -7.19 -15.97
CA SER A 347 -5.99 -7.34 -14.64
C SER A 347 -5.14 -6.59 -13.61
N LEU A 348 -5.79 -5.98 -12.60
CA LEU A 348 -5.09 -5.19 -11.59
C LEU A 348 -3.88 -5.92 -11.01
N PRO A 349 -2.70 -5.32 -10.95
CA PRO A 349 -1.61 -5.85 -10.14
C PRO A 349 -2.02 -5.94 -8.67
N PHE A 350 -1.55 -6.94 -7.92
CA PHE A 350 -1.82 -7.06 -6.47
C PHE A 350 -1.49 -5.77 -5.71
N ARG A 351 -0.36 -5.15 -6.02
CA ARG A 351 0.08 -3.89 -5.42
C ARG A 351 -0.87 -2.71 -5.68
N HIS A 352 -1.70 -2.82 -6.70
CA HIS A 352 -2.66 -1.80 -7.11
C HIS A 352 -4.12 -2.16 -6.79
N GLY A 353 -4.38 -3.30 -6.11
CA GLY A 353 -5.67 -3.57 -5.51
C GLY A 353 -6.44 -4.76 -6.10
N PHE A 354 -5.76 -5.72 -6.77
CA PHE A 354 -6.42 -6.94 -7.27
C PHE A 354 -7.21 -7.66 -6.16
N PRO A 355 -8.45 -8.17 -6.41
CA PRO A 355 -9.12 -8.24 -7.72
C PRO A 355 -9.90 -6.98 -8.10
N ALA A 356 -10.29 -6.14 -7.15
CA ALA A 356 -11.05 -4.93 -7.41
C ALA A 356 -10.63 -3.77 -6.51
N ARG A 357 -10.78 -2.54 -7.01
CA ARG A 357 -10.54 -1.31 -6.27
C ARG A 357 -11.50 -0.20 -6.66
N LEU A 358 -11.66 0.80 -5.79
CA LEU A 358 -12.31 2.04 -6.19
C LEU A 358 -11.32 2.98 -6.92
N VAL A 359 -11.85 3.64 -7.95
CA VAL A 359 -11.23 4.76 -8.66
C VAL A 359 -12.27 5.85 -8.81
N VAL A 360 -12.04 7.02 -8.22
CA VAL A 360 -12.94 8.17 -8.30
C VAL A 360 -12.15 9.40 -8.75
N ALA A 361 -12.51 9.95 -9.90
CA ALA A 361 -11.85 11.11 -10.45
C ALA A 361 -12.00 12.33 -9.54
N GLY A 362 -10.93 13.13 -9.40
CA GLY A 362 -10.95 14.39 -8.67
C GLY A 362 -10.88 14.32 -7.16
N LEU A 363 -10.78 13.12 -6.58
CA LEU A 363 -10.59 12.94 -5.13
C LEU A 363 -9.22 12.35 -4.81
N TYR A 364 -8.58 12.88 -3.75
CA TYR A 364 -7.38 12.24 -3.20
C TYR A 364 -7.68 10.82 -2.73
N GLY A 365 -6.72 9.92 -2.96
CA GLY A 365 -6.89 8.48 -2.72
C GLY A 365 -7.25 8.09 -1.29
N TYR A 366 -6.96 8.93 -0.27
CA TYR A 366 -7.27 8.61 1.12
C TYR A 366 -8.76 8.65 1.47
N VAL A 367 -9.59 9.25 0.61
CA VAL A 367 -11.05 9.28 0.74
C VAL A 367 -11.76 8.40 -0.30
N SER A 368 -11.08 7.93 -1.36
CA SER A 368 -11.77 7.39 -2.53
C SER A 368 -11.16 6.14 -3.17
N ALA A 369 -9.84 5.90 -3.01
CA ALA A 369 -9.12 4.92 -3.80
C ALA A 369 -8.81 3.64 -3.00
N VAL A 370 -9.85 3.03 -2.41
CA VAL A 370 -9.73 1.79 -1.63
C VAL A 370 -9.32 0.64 -2.53
N LYS A 371 -8.20 -0.01 -2.20
CA LYS A 371 -7.66 -1.20 -2.87
C LYS A 371 -8.14 -2.47 -2.18
N TRP A 372 -8.11 -3.60 -2.88
CA TRP A 372 -8.56 -4.89 -2.35
C TRP A 372 -9.96 -4.76 -1.75
N LEU A 373 -10.84 -4.14 -2.52
CA LEU A 373 -12.21 -3.80 -2.11
C LEU A 373 -13.00 -5.06 -1.77
N ASP A 374 -13.68 -5.06 -0.62
CA ASP A 374 -14.57 -6.16 -0.21
C ASP A 374 -15.97 -5.70 0.19
N ARG A 375 -16.15 -4.39 0.44
CA ARG A 375 -17.46 -3.85 0.83
C ARG A 375 -17.60 -2.39 0.44
N ILE A 376 -18.78 -2.03 -0.02
CA ILE A 376 -19.26 -0.65 -0.15
C ILE A 376 -20.48 -0.52 0.74
N GLN A 377 -20.42 0.37 1.72
CA GLN A 377 -21.50 0.63 2.66
C GLN A 377 -22.05 2.03 2.43
N LEU A 378 -23.35 2.16 2.24
CA LEU A 378 -24.04 3.44 2.18
C LEU A 378 -24.33 3.89 3.60
N THR A 379 -23.76 5.02 4.03
CA THR A 379 -23.82 5.49 5.41
C THR A 379 -24.17 6.98 5.51
N SER A 380 -24.28 7.45 6.76
CA SER A 380 -24.36 8.87 7.08
C SER A 380 -23.00 9.56 6.86
N LEU A 381 -23.03 10.87 6.59
CA LEU A 381 -21.80 11.69 6.56
C LEU A 381 -21.11 11.82 7.93
N ASP A 382 -21.76 11.42 9.02
CA ASP A 382 -21.15 11.46 10.35
C ASP A 382 -20.10 10.35 10.56
N ASP A 383 -20.14 9.29 9.73
CA ASP A 383 -19.18 8.20 9.80
C ASP A 383 -17.82 8.65 9.25
N ASP A 384 -16.76 8.38 10.03
CA ASP A 384 -15.41 8.74 9.67
C ASP A 384 -14.64 7.58 9.03
N GLY A 385 -13.94 7.86 7.93
CA GLY A 385 -12.95 6.95 7.38
C GLY A 385 -11.65 6.95 8.19
N TYR A 386 -10.78 5.98 7.91
CA TYR A 386 -9.55 5.67 8.65
C TYR A 386 -8.67 6.90 8.98
N TRP A 387 -8.58 7.87 8.05
CA TRP A 387 -7.66 9.00 8.20
C TRP A 387 -8.24 10.22 8.94
N MET A 388 -9.59 10.35 9.04
CA MET A 388 -10.23 11.52 9.67
C MET A 388 -9.88 11.62 11.17
N PRO A 389 -10.01 10.55 11.99
CA PRO A 389 -9.62 10.60 13.41
C PRO A 389 -8.11 10.84 13.58
N ARG A 390 -7.32 10.69 12.51
CA ARG A 390 -5.87 10.93 12.48
C ARG A 390 -5.49 12.34 12.04
N GLY A 391 -6.48 13.23 11.87
CA GLY A 391 -6.30 14.66 11.60
C GLY A 391 -6.26 15.05 10.12
N TRP A 392 -6.75 14.20 9.21
CA TRP A 392 -6.95 14.53 7.81
C TRP A 392 -8.36 15.07 7.57
N ALA A 393 -8.51 15.91 6.55
CA ALA A 393 -9.80 16.51 6.19
C ALA A 393 -10.81 15.45 5.74
N LYS A 394 -12.09 15.68 6.00
CA LYS A 394 -13.17 14.76 5.59
C LYS A 394 -13.38 14.73 4.07
N TYR A 395 -13.21 15.88 3.44
CA TYR A 395 -13.32 16.02 2.00
C TYR A 395 -11.92 16.17 1.41
N GLY A 396 -11.64 15.44 0.34
CA GLY A 396 -10.34 15.38 -0.28
C GLY A 396 -10.34 15.71 -1.78
N PRO A 397 -10.86 16.89 -2.22
CA PRO A 397 -10.76 17.27 -3.63
C PRO A 397 -9.30 17.51 -4.01
N ILE A 398 -8.87 16.93 -5.13
CA ILE A 398 -7.52 17.15 -5.67
C ILE A 398 -7.41 18.62 -6.13
N LYS A 399 -6.33 19.28 -5.72
CA LYS A 399 -6.04 20.66 -6.05
C LYS A 399 -5.37 20.78 -7.42
N ILE A 400 -5.55 21.94 -8.08
CA ILE A 400 -4.84 22.27 -9.31
C ILE A 400 -3.35 22.26 -9.03
N ALA A 401 -2.58 21.52 -9.83
CA ALA A 401 -1.14 21.44 -9.67
C ALA A 401 -0.42 21.25 -11.01
N SER A 402 0.85 21.60 -11.00
CA SER A 402 1.76 21.44 -12.12
C SER A 402 3.15 21.07 -11.64
N ARG A 403 3.89 20.30 -12.44
CA ARG A 403 5.23 19.80 -12.10
C ARG A 403 6.18 19.96 -13.29
N ILE A 404 7.41 20.37 -13.03
CA ILE A 404 8.51 20.40 -13.98
C ILE A 404 9.22 19.04 -13.89
N ASP A 405 9.21 18.24 -14.94
CA ASP A 405 9.92 16.97 -15.03
C ASP A 405 11.27 17.16 -15.75
N VAL A 406 11.28 18.00 -16.79
CA VAL A 406 12.45 18.32 -17.62
C VAL A 406 12.79 19.81 -17.45
N PRO A 407 14.05 20.12 -17.20
CA PRO A 407 15.23 19.25 -17.13
C PRO A 407 15.22 18.34 -15.88
N THR A 408 15.68 17.09 -16.02
CA THR A 408 15.73 16.13 -14.88
C THR A 408 16.79 16.48 -13.87
N GLY A 409 17.94 17.01 -14.32
CA GLY A 409 19.06 17.45 -13.48
C GLY A 409 18.96 18.89 -13.03
N SER A 410 19.92 19.33 -12.23
CA SER A 410 20.12 20.72 -11.81
C SER A 410 21.07 21.50 -12.72
N ARG A 411 21.63 20.88 -13.79
CA ARG A 411 22.55 21.48 -14.74
C ARG A 411 22.10 21.19 -16.16
N VAL A 412 22.15 22.23 -17.03
CA VAL A 412 21.91 22.13 -18.46
C VAL A 412 22.95 22.91 -19.25
N LEU A 413 23.06 22.69 -20.55
CA LEU A 413 23.91 23.46 -21.45
C LEU A 413 23.24 24.77 -21.82
N THR A 414 24.02 25.74 -22.30
CA THR A 414 23.53 26.99 -22.89
C THR A 414 22.73 26.75 -24.18
N GLY A 415 21.86 27.69 -24.53
CA GLY A 415 21.05 27.68 -25.75
C GLY A 415 19.65 27.09 -25.53
N ARG A 416 19.05 26.60 -26.60
CA ARG A 416 17.64 26.15 -26.56
C ARG A 416 17.47 24.87 -25.76
N GLN A 417 16.81 24.96 -24.60
CA GLN A 417 16.55 23.84 -23.69
C GLN A 417 15.03 23.61 -23.55
N PRO A 418 14.58 22.34 -23.51
CA PRO A 418 13.20 22.05 -23.19
C PRO A 418 12.93 22.22 -21.68
N VAL A 419 11.80 22.81 -21.36
CA VAL A 419 11.21 22.78 -20.01
C VAL A 419 9.84 22.15 -20.17
N ALA A 420 9.63 20.99 -19.55
CA ALA A 420 8.44 20.17 -19.75
C ALA A 420 8.01 19.48 -18.45
N GLY A 421 6.76 19.02 -18.43
CA GLY A 421 6.23 18.30 -17.29
C GLY A 421 4.76 17.95 -17.45
N VAL A 422 4.12 17.72 -16.32
CA VAL A 422 2.69 17.38 -16.23
C VAL A 422 1.93 18.41 -15.40
N ALA A 423 0.64 18.56 -15.70
CA ALA A 423 -0.28 19.39 -14.92
C ALA A 423 -1.64 18.71 -14.82
N TRP A 424 -2.35 18.93 -13.72
CA TRP A 424 -3.67 18.34 -13.49
C TRP A 424 -4.59 19.30 -12.73
N ALA A 425 -5.84 19.28 -13.13
CA ALA A 425 -6.96 19.96 -12.51
C ALA A 425 -8.19 19.03 -12.63
N PRO A 426 -8.22 17.91 -11.87
CA PRO A 426 -9.20 16.86 -12.11
C PRO A 426 -10.63 17.34 -12.02
N VAL A 427 -11.46 16.81 -12.92
CA VAL A 427 -12.86 17.12 -13.20
C VAL A 427 -13.05 18.41 -14.01
N ALA A 428 -12.46 19.52 -13.60
CA ALA A 428 -12.53 20.76 -14.37
C ALA A 428 -11.70 20.72 -15.66
N GLY A 429 -10.55 20.05 -15.64
CA GLY A 429 -9.60 20.01 -16.75
C GLY A 429 -8.62 21.19 -16.74
N VAL A 430 -7.43 20.96 -17.30
CA VAL A 430 -6.38 21.99 -17.45
C VAL A 430 -6.66 22.81 -18.70
N ALA A 431 -6.87 24.12 -18.54
CA ALA A 431 -7.03 25.07 -19.65
C ALA A 431 -5.68 25.61 -20.14
N GLY A 432 -4.70 25.77 -19.23
CA GLY A 432 -3.40 26.32 -19.57
C GLY A 432 -2.34 26.01 -18.53
N VAL A 433 -1.09 26.01 -19.00
CA VAL A 433 0.11 25.94 -18.17
C VAL A 433 1.05 27.08 -18.57
N GLU A 434 1.65 27.70 -17.58
CA GLU A 434 2.58 28.81 -17.80
C GLU A 434 3.86 28.57 -17.00
N VAL A 435 4.99 28.97 -17.58
CA VAL A 435 6.31 28.96 -16.95
C VAL A 435 6.84 30.38 -16.77
N SER A 436 7.55 30.63 -15.68
CA SER A 436 8.29 31.87 -15.43
C SER A 436 9.73 31.53 -15.13
N VAL A 437 10.65 32.29 -15.73
CA VAL A 437 12.09 32.20 -15.50
C VAL A 437 12.50 33.44 -14.69
N ASP A 438 13.22 33.22 -13.58
CA ASP A 438 13.80 34.26 -12.69
C ASP A 438 12.78 35.30 -12.17
N GLY A 439 11.50 34.90 -12.06
CA GLY A 439 10.45 35.80 -11.65
C GLY A 439 9.99 36.78 -12.73
N GLY A 440 10.45 36.58 -13.97
CA GLY A 440 9.97 37.31 -15.14
C GLY A 440 8.50 36.99 -15.50
N PRO A 441 8.02 37.49 -16.66
CA PRO A 441 6.65 37.25 -17.11
C PRO A 441 6.29 35.77 -17.17
N TRP A 442 5.01 35.44 -16.95
CA TRP A 442 4.46 34.13 -17.21
C TRP A 442 4.30 33.92 -18.71
N ILE A 443 4.86 32.83 -19.20
CA ILE A 443 4.88 32.45 -20.62
C ILE A 443 4.04 31.21 -20.81
N ALA A 444 3.06 31.25 -21.69
CA ALA A 444 2.20 30.13 -22.00
C ALA A 444 2.99 28.96 -22.58
N CYS A 445 2.72 27.77 -22.10
CA CYS A 445 3.29 26.52 -22.57
C CYS A 445 2.37 25.85 -23.60
N ARG A 446 2.95 25.08 -24.49
CA ARG A 446 2.17 24.19 -25.35
C ARG A 446 1.70 22.99 -24.54
N ILE A 447 0.40 22.70 -24.60
CA ILE A 447 -0.22 21.55 -23.93
C ILE A 447 -0.45 20.43 -24.91
N LEU A 448 -0.25 19.20 -24.44
CA LEU A 448 -0.68 18.00 -25.11
C LEU A 448 -1.73 17.28 -24.28
N GLN A 449 -2.77 16.89 -24.97
CA GLN A 449 -3.74 15.92 -24.52
C GLN A 449 -3.73 14.77 -25.53
N ASP A 450 -3.52 13.56 -25.06
CA ASP A 450 -3.69 12.39 -25.92
C ASP A 450 -5.18 12.02 -25.97
N GLY A 451 -5.64 11.50 -27.11
CA GLY A 451 -7.03 11.11 -27.33
C GLY A 451 -7.43 9.81 -26.64
N ALA A 452 -7.03 9.64 -25.38
CA ALA A 452 -7.30 8.44 -24.60
C ALA A 452 -8.75 8.34 -24.12
N PRO A 453 -9.19 7.12 -23.80
CA PRO A 453 -10.53 6.86 -23.30
C PRO A 453 -10.79 7.60 -22.00
N GLY A 454 -12.00 8.16 -21.84
CA GLY A 454 -12.42 8.81 -20.61
C GLY A 454 -12.97 10.21 -20.80
N ARG A 455 -13.35 10.82 -19.69
CA ARG A 455 -13.91 12.18 -19.69
C ARG A 455 -12.79 13.21 -19.79
N PRO A 456 -12.96 14.24 -20.62
CA PRO A 456 -12.05 15.37 -20.63
C PRO A 456 -11.89 15.95 -19.22
N GLY A 457 -10.66 16.25 -18.81
CA GLY A 457 -10.36 16.88 -17.53
C GLY A 457 -10.05 15.92 -16.37
N GLU A 458 -10.27 14.62 -16.50
CA GLU A 458 -9.98 13.67 -15.42
C GLU A 458 -8.54 13.15 -15.44
N SER A 459 -7.86 13.31 -16.58
CA SER A 459 -6.44 12.97 -16.76
C SER A 459 -5.57 14.23 -16.70
N TRP A 460 -4.31 14.03 -16.30
CA TRP A 460 -3.30 15.06 -16.44
C TRP A 460 -3.00 15.38 -17.91
N VAL A 461 -2.38 16.54 -18.14
CA VAL A 461 -1.85 16.93 -19.43
C VAL A 461 -0.34 17.01 -19.36
N GLN A 462 0.34 16.71 -20.46
CA GLN A 462 1.75 17.05 -20.63
C GLN A 462 1.87 18.48 -21.19
N TRP A 463 2.92 19.19 -20.79
CA TRP A 463 3.19 20.55 -21.28
C TRP A 463 4.66 20.72 -21.64
N LEU A 464 4.93 21.65 -22.56
CA LEU A 464 6.27 21.97 -23.05
C LEU A 464 6.43 23.46 -23.29
N HIS A 465 7.57 23.98 -22.87
CA HIS A 465 8.12 25.28 -23.25
C HIS A 465 9.54 25.11 -23.77
N THR A 466 9.96 25.92 -24.71
CA THR A 466 11.36 26.00 -25.14
C THR A 466 11.99 27.24 -24.54
N TRP A 467 13.00 27.06 -23.72
CA TRP A 467 13.70 28.10 -23.01
C TRP A 467 15.08 28.37 -23.68
N ASP A 468 15.39 29.63 -23.97
CA ASP A 468 16.72 30.05 -24.41
C ASP A 468 17.57 30.29 -23.15
N ALA A 469 18.33 29.27 -22.77
CA ALA A 469 19.08 29.19 -21.52
C ALA A 469 20.41 29.97 -21.65
N GLU A 470 20.58 31.05 -20.89
CA GLU A 470 21.81 31.83 -20.79
C GLU A 470 22.69 31.27 -19.65
N PRO A 471 24.04 31.46 -19.70
CA PRO A 471 24.91 31.04 -18.60
C PRO A 471 24.53 31.67 -17.26
N GLY A 472 24.44 30.85 -16.21
CA GLY A 472 24.10 31.35 -14.88
C GLY A 472 23.22 30.41 -14.08
N VAL A 473 22.76 30.88 -12.93
CA VAL A 473 21.79 30.15 -12.09
C VAL A 473 20.41 30.74 -12.30
N HIS A 474 19.50 29.92 -12.77
CA HIS A 474 18.13 30.31 -13.08
C HIS A 474 17.11 29.60 -12.20
N VAL A 475 15.96 30.25 -11.99
CA VAL A 475 14.84 29.72 -11.22
C VAL A 475 13.64 29.58 -12.13
N LEU A 476 13.26 28.34 -12.42
CA LEU A 476 12.05 28.01 -13.19
C LEU A 476 10.89 27.81 -12.24
N ARG A 477 9.73 28.42 -12.54
CA ARG A 477 8.45 28.23 -11.85
C ARG A 477 7.39 27.83 -12.83
N VAL A 478 6.47 26.98 -12.42
CA VAL A 478 5.33 26.54 -13.26
C VAL A 478 4.03 26.71 -12.49
N ARG A 479 2.96 27.09 -13.21
CA ARG A 479 1.59 27.12 -12.71
C ARG A 479 0.61 26.65 -13.77
N ALA A 480 -0.54 26.14 -13.33
CA ALA A 480 -1.64 25.76 -14.20
C ALA A 480 -2.91 26.55 -13.85
N HIS A 481 -3.83 26.63 -14.79
CA HIS A 481 -5.21 27.08 -14.56
C HIS A 481 -6.19 26.09 -15.19
N ASP A 482 -7.38 26.00 -14.60
CA ASP A 482 -8.41 25.08 -15.05
C ASP A 482 -9.38 25.75 -16.05
N LEU A 483 -10.28 24.94 -16.62
CA LEU A 483 -11.29 25.41 -17.58
C LEU A 483 -12.35 26.33 -16.96
N ASP A 484 -12.48 26.34 -15.62
CA ASP A 484 -13.36 27.27 -14.89
C ASP A 484 -12.67 28.63 -14.64
N GLY A 485 -11.42 28.79 -15.08
CA GLY A 485 -10.62 30.01 -14.89
C GLY A 485 -9.95 30.13 -13.52
N ARG A 486 -9.96 29.08 -12.69
CA ARG A 486 -9.26 29.07 -11.40
C ARG A 486 -7.77 28.84 -11.62
N LEU A 487 -6.95 29.65 -10.95
CA LEU A 487 -5.50 29.53 -11.00
C LEU A 487 -5.00 28.62 -9.87
N GLN A 488 -3.95 27.84 -10.15
CA GLN A 488 -3.19 27.14 -9.12
C GLN A 488 -2.77 28.09 -8.00
N SER A 489 -2.97 27.70 -6.75
CA SER A 489 -2.60 28.51 -5.57
C SER A 489 -1.10 28.79 -5.53
N PRO A 490 -0.66 30.05 -5.40
CA PRO A 490 0.76 30.39 -5.32
C PRO A 490 1.37 30.16 -3.93
N GLY A 491 0.53 30.13 -2.89
CA GLY A 491 0.96 30.04 -1.49
C GLY A 491 1.38 28.62 -1.11
N PRO A 492 2.60 28.42 -0.62
CA PRO A 492 3.02 27.08 -0.19
C PRO A 492 2.24 26.64 1.04
N LYS A 493 1.60 25.48 0.95
CA LYS A 493 0.97 24.78 2.07
C LYS A 493 1.53 23.38 2.18
N SER A 494 1.63 22.90 3.42
CA SER A 494 2.01 21.51 3.71
C SER A 494 0.92 20.53 3.25
N ILE A 495 1.27 19.26 3.20
CA ILE A 495 0.38 18.17 2.81
C ILE A 495 -0.83 18.01 3.75
N ALA A 496 -0.66 18.25 5.05
CA ALA A 496 -1.74 18.12 6.02
C ALA A 496 -2.47 19.47 6.21
N PRO A 497 -3.81 19.45 6.37
CA PRO A 497 -4.69 18.30 6.48
C PRO A 497 -5.31 17.85 5.13
N ASP A 498 -5.16 18.59 4.03
CA ASP A 498 -5.95 18.48 2.81
C ASP A 498 -5.15 18.56 1.51
N GLY A 499 -3.85 18.33 1.55
CA GLY A 499 -2.93 18.32 0.40
C GLY A 499 -2.12 19.59 0.23
N ALA A 500 -0.92 19.44 -0.33
CA ALA A 500 0.02 20.54 -0.58
C ALA A 500 -0.49 21.53 -1.63
N GLU A 501 -0.12 22.80 -1.47
CA GLU A 501 -0.34 23.85 -2.46
C GLU A 501 0.97 24.61 -2.71
N GLY A 502 1.04 25.29 -3.85
CA GLY A 502 2.18 26.10 -4.25
C GLY A 502 2.65 25.79 -5.67
N TYR A 503 3.49 26.66 -6.20
CA TYR A 503 4.10 26.46 -7.53
C TYR A 503 5.34 25.54 -7.39
N HIS A 504 5.51 24.61 -8.32
CA HIS A 504 6.76 23.84 -8.38
C HIS A 504 7.89 24.75 -8.91
N VAL A 505 9.01 24.73 -8.18
CA VAL A 505 10.17 25.56 -8.42
C VAL A 505 11.40 24.69 -8.65
N ARG A 506 12.13 24.93 -9.73
CA ARG A 506 13.41 24.27 -10.03
C ARG A 506 14.53 25.30 -10.15
N ARG A 507 15.65 25.03 -9.52
CA ARG A 507 16.86 25.82 -9.64
C ARG A 507 17.82 25.11 -10.58
N ILE A 508 18.22 25.76 -11.67
CA ILE A 508 18.99 25.18 -12.77
C ILE A 508 20.27 26.01 -12.98
N LEU A 509 21.40 25.34 -13.03
CA LEU A 509 22.68 25.92 -13.43
C LEU A 509 22.87 25.71 -14.93
N VAL A 510 23.01 26.78 -15.68
CA VAL A 510 23.34 26.77 -17.12
C VAL A 510 24.83 27.00 -17.28
N ALA A 511 25.52 26.08 -17.96
CA ALA A 511 26.98 26.13 -18.17
C ALA A 511 27.37 25.72 -19.59
#